data_75ebb1aedf02ac8c4421581fcb978ee1
#
_entry.id   75ebb1aedf02ac8c4421581fcb978ee1
#
_cell.length_a   1.000
_cell.length_b   1.000
_cell.length_c   1.000
_cell.angle_alpha   90.00
_cell.angle_beta   90.00
_cell.angle_gamma   90.00
#
_symmetry.space_group_name_H-M   'P 1'
#
loop_
_entity.id
_entity.type
_entity.pdbx_description
1 polymer ?
#
loop_
_entity_poly.entity_id
_entity_poly.type
_entity_poly.pdbx_seq_one_letter_code
_entity_poly.pdbx_strand_id
1 'polypeptide(L)'
;MNKYQLAEYAELLFSTAVYKTANITDAEDLVQDTLIAALAAIEQKKEISDPKGWLMTVLNRRYYDMLRRKYRKPIVSFDVIEDIPENNAVWDKIESSEAAENIRRSLSSLVSLYRQVMVRYYMHNESIRQIADALGIPENTVKSRLDTGRKHIRKEFDMENYTKQSYEPEQLWLCNSGKSGLNNEPFSLVGNNRIEMNLLILAYEKPVTVPELAKAIGISTTYIEPIVDKLVTGELMKRVSDKVYTDFIIYTEKDRTANNRLEREIADKCYKGVWEIVDSGFDELRQADFYCKLPSSQQEKLESFFAVRTVQAAVNNVRNQVSGTYPFESYPDRKNGGKWFAMGNRYPSSYDWKKEYHKYSISGESVQQLDNYCGAKAIASCEYDCDLGKTHSGYGSDGDLPFKMDGIDVVKMLYALHKGKEDDLPIINTHCFENTDGLIRMGFLERDKNGQVINAVPVIGMADRWELYKLSEKYDNIISDSFEKEFMRLMNDPVKLPEHLGSVPEWQRYMWCCSSLPMMIILNAHNSGLFFGGRDLESSPVPAKFIAVEI
;
A
#
# COMPACT_ATOMS: atom_id res chain seq x y z
N MET A 1 -8.57 -30.58 -21.50
CA MET A 1 -7.94 -29.55 -20.62
C MET A 1 -8.87 -28.36 -20.50
N ASN A 2 -9.09 -27.82 -19.30
CA ASN A 2 -9.90 -26.62 -19.05
C ASN A 2 -9.06 -25.51 -18.40
N LYS A 3 -9.64 -24.29 -18.29
CA LYS A 3 -8.90 -23.12 -17.74
C LYS A 3 -8.42 -23.30 -16.30
N TYR A 4 -9.13 -24.06 -15.48
CA TYR A 4 -8.75 -24.31 -14.07
C TYR A 4 -7.57 -25.29 -13.98
N GLN A 5 -7.50 -26.26 -14.87
CA GLN A 5 -6.36 -27.20 -14.92
C GLN A 5 -5.05 -26.52 -15.36
N LEU A 6 -5.10 -25.42 -16.12
CA LEU A 6 -3.91 -24.66 -16.49
C LEU A 6 -3.17 -24.09 -15.29
N ALA A 7 -3.89 -23.67 -14.25
CA ALA A 7 -3.28 -23.11 -13.04
C ALA A 7 -2.43 -24.15 -12.30
N GLU A 8 -2.82 -25.43 -12.35
CA GLU A 8 -2.06 -26.55 -11.74
C GLU A 8 -0.70 -26.77 -12.41
N TYR A 9 -0.55 -26.40 -13.68
CA TYR A 9 0.70 -26.55 -14.43
C TYR A 9 1.58 -25.30 -14.42
N ALA A 10 1.10 -24.16 -13.92
CA ALA A 10 1.82 -22.89 -13.98
C ALA A 10 3.19 -22.97 -13.29
N GLU A 11 3.27 -23.58 -12.13
CA GLU A 11 4.50 -23.76 -11.36
C GLU A 11 5.51 -24.68 -12.09
N LEU A 12 5.02 -25.78 -12.67
CA LEU A 12 5.83 -26.70 -13.45
C LEU A 12 6.39 -26.03 -14.71
N LEU A 13 5.56 -25.28 -15.43
CA LEU A 13 5.98 -24.53 -16.61
C LEU A 13 7.05 -23.49 -16.25
N PHE A 14 6.83 -22.77 -15.16
CA PHE A 14 7.73 -21.71 -14.72
C PHE A 14 9.09 -22.29 -14.27
N SER A 15 9.10 -23.32 -13.44
CA SER A 15 10.34 -23.98 -13.02
C SER A 15 11.13 -24.53 -14.21
N THR A 16 10.43 -25.10 -15.19
CA THR A 16 11.05 -25.60 -16.43
C THR A 16 11.58 -24.46 -17.30
N ALA A 17 10.84 -23.35 -17.43
CA ALA A 17 11.27 -22.19 -18.17
C ALA A 17 12.52 -21.54 -17.57
N VAL A 18 12.55 -21.36 -16.23
CA VAL A 18 13.74 -20.86 -15.51
C VAL A 18 14.93 -21.78 -15.72
N TYR A 19 14.72 -23.08 -15.65
CA TYR A 19 15.75 -24.07 -15.94
C TYR A 19 16.35 -23.88 -17.35
N LYS A 20 15.50 -23.68 -18.36
CA LYS A 20 15.94 -23.53 -19.76
C LYS A 20 16.59 -22.18 -20.07
N THR A 21 16.07 -21.09 -19.52
CA THR A 21 16.51 -19.73 -19.86
C THR A 21 17.61 -19.22 -18.95
N ALA A 22 17.76 -19.75 -17.74
CA ALA A 22 18.63 -19.23 -16.68
C ALA A 22 18.41 -17.74 -16.39
N ASN A 23 17.25 -17.20 -16.82
CA ASN A 23 16.86 -15.80 -16.69
C ASN A 23 15.36 -15.72 -16.38
N ILE A 24 15.00 -14.98 -15.34
CA ILE A 24 13.61 -14.89 -14.85
C ILE A 24 12.70 -14.22 -15.87
N THR A 25 13.12 -13.08 -16.41
CA THR A 25 12.31 -12.32 -17.37
C THR A 25 12.04 -13.14 -18.64
N ASP A 26 13.09 -13.79 -19.18
CA ASP A 26 12.96 -14.69 -20.33
C ASP A 26 12.04 -15.90 -19.97
N ALA A 27 12.08 -16.38 -18.72
CA ALA A 27 11.22 -17.48 -18.27
C ALA A 27 9.76 -17.06 -18.12
N GLU A 28 9.49 -15.87 -17.57
CA GLU A 28 8.15 -15.30 -17.46
C GLU A 28 7.52 -15.12 -18.84
N ASP A 29 8.26 -14.51 -19.79
CA ASP A 29 7.81 -14.34 -21.17
C ASP A 29 7.50 -15.70 -21.82
N LEU A 30 8.37 -16.69 -21.61
CA LEU A 30 8.22 -18.03 -22.16
C LEU A 30 6.98 -18.75 -21.61
N VAL A 31 6.72 -18.62 -20.30
CA VAL A 31 5.53 -19.21 -19.65
C VAL A 31 4.28 -18.48 -20.13
N GLN A 32 4.30 -17.16 -20.18
CA GLN A 32 3.16 -16.36 -20.65
C GLN A 32 2.78 -16.73 -22.08
N ASP A 33 3.75 -16.82 -23.02
CA ASP A 33 3.54 -17.26 -24.38
C ASP A 33 2.97 -18.69 -24.47
N THR A 34 3.40 -19.57 -23.57
CA THR A 34 2.91 -20.95 -23.47
C THR A 34 1.46 -20.99 -23.00
N LEU A 35 1.12 -20.21 -21.96
CA LEU A 35 -0.24 -20.13 -21.42
C LEU A 35 -1.22 -19.48 -22.42
N ILE A 36 -0.78 -18.46 -23.16
CA ILE A 36 -1.58 -17.85 -24.25
C ILE A 36 -1.90 -18.90 -25.31
N ALA A 37 -0.91 -19.69 -25.74
CA ALA A 37 -1.13 -20.76 -26.69
C ALA A 37 -2.09 -21.85 -26.17
N ALA A 38 -2.02 -22.14 -24.87
CA ALA A 38 -2.91 -23.10 -24.23
C ALA A 38 -4.36 -22.57 -24.16
N LEU A 39 -4.55 -21.30 -23.82
CA LEU A 39 -5.88 -20.69 -23.83
C LEU A 39 -6.50 -20.67 -25.22
N ALA A 40 -5.73 -20.34 -26.26
CA ALA A 40 -6.17 -20.38 -27.64
C ALA A 40 -6.59 -21.81 -28.08
N ALA A 41 -5.86 -22.84 -27.66
CA ALA A 41 -6.19 -24.25 -27.96
C ALA A 41 -7.49 -24.68 -27.24
N ILE A 42 -7.73 -24.22 -26.02
CA ILE A 42 -8.96 -24.46 -25.26
C ILE A 42 -10.17 -23.78 -25.95
N GLU A 43 -10.01 -22.55 -26.40
CA GLU A 43 -11.07 -21.81 -27.11
C GLU A 43 -11.43 -22.48 -28.43
N GLN A 44 -10.45 -23.02 -29.12
CA GLN A 44 -10.67 -23.82 -30.37
C GLN A 44 -11.22 -25.23 -30.11
N LYS A 45 -11.53 -25.58 -28.83
CA LYS A 45 -12.04 -26.90 -28.42
C LYS A 45 -11.16 -28.08 -28.86
N LYS A 46 -9.84 -27.87 -28.91
CA LYS A 46 -8.88 -28.91 -29.28
C LYS A 46 -8.86 -29.98 -28.19
N GLU A 47 -9.07 -31.23 -28.55
CA GLU A 47 -8.90 -32.36 -27.62
C GLU A 47 -7.41 -32.56 -27.33
N ILE A 48 -7.04 -32.40 -26.06
CA ILE A 48 -5.68 -32.60 -25.56
C ILE A 48 -5.75 -33.75 -24.57
N SER A 49 -5.31 -34.93 -25.00
CA SER A 49 -5.34 -36.17 -24.22
C SER A 49 -4.29 -36.15 -23.09
N ASP A 50 -3.12 -35.56 -23.33
CA ASP A 50 -2.06 -35.34 -22.33
C ASP A 50 -1.76 -33.86 -22.20
N PRO A 51 -2.40 -33.15 -21.24
CA PRO A 51 -2.17 -31.73 -21.03
C PRO A 51 -0.73 -31.38 -20.66
N LYS A 52 -0.06 -32.20 -19.81
CA LYS A 52 1.31 -31.96 -19.35
C LYS A 52 2.29 -32.04 -20.52
N GLY A 53 2.27 -33.15 -21.26
CA GLY A 53 3.16 -33.37 -22.42
C GLY A 53 2.94 -32.31 -23.50
N TRP A 54 1.68 -31.94 -23.78
CA TRP A 54 1.36 -30.90 -24.73
C TRP A 54 1.91 -29.53 -24.33
N LEU A 55 1.72 -29.12 -23.06
CA LEU A 55 2.23 -27.84 -22.53
C LEU A 55 3.76 -27.78 -22.59
N MET A 56 4.44 -28.88 -22.23
CA MET A 56 5.89 -28.99 -22.30
C MET A 56 6.41 -28.89 -23.76
N THR A 57 5.68 -29.47 -24.71
CA THR A 57 6.01 -29.36 -26.14
C THR A 57 5.86 -27.90 -26.62
N VAL A 58 4.79 -27.22 -26.22
CA VAL A 58 4.59 -25.79 -26.57
C VAL A 58 5.69 -24.92 -25.96
N LEU A 59 6.01 -25.12 -24.68
CA LEU A 59 7.08 -24.40 -23.99
C LEU A 59 8.42 -24.59 -24.69
N ASN A 60 8.77 -25.83 -25.08
CA ASN A 60 10.00 -26.10 -25.82
C ASN A 60 10.04 -25.38 -27.16
N ARG A 61 8.97 -25.40 -27.95
CA ARG A 61 8.89 -24.66 -29.23
C ARG A 61 9.11 -23.15 -29.02
N ARG A 62 8.43 -22.55 -28.04
CA ARG A 62 8.57 -21.13 -27.72
C ARG A 62 10.00 -20.80 -27.25
N TYR A 63 10.62 -21.67 -26.47
CA TYR A 63 12.02 -21.51 -26.07
C TYR A 63 12.98 -21.46 -27.27
N TYR A 64 12.84 -22.38 -28.22
CA TYR A 64 13.67 -22.36 -29.44
C TYR A 64 13.39 -21.14 -30.31
N ASP A 65 12.14 -20.70 -30.41
CA ASP A 65 11.79 -19.47 -31.13
C ASP A 65 12.41 -18.23 -30.47
N MET A 66 12.42 -18.18 -29.16
CA MET A 66 13.09 -17.14 -28.38
C MET A 66 14.60 -17.13 -28.64
N LEU A 67 15.26 -18.29 -28.63
CA LEU A 67 16.69 -18.42 -28.94
C LEU A 67 16.99 -17.94 -30.37
N ARG A 68 16.18 -18.30 -31.36
CA ARG A 68 16.33 -17.84 -32.76
C ARG A 68 16.24 -16.32 -32.85
N ARG A 69 15.32 -15.67 -32.14
CA ARG A 69 15.20 -14.20 -32.13
C ARG A 69 16.40 -13.54 -31.44
N LYS A 70 16.85 -14.09 -30.30
CA LYS A 70 17.91 -13.51 -29.46
C LYS A 70 19.29 -13.56 -30.12
N TYR A 71 19.60 -14.60 -30.87
CA TYR A 71 20.94 -14.82 -31.39
C TYR A 71 21.15 -14.43 -32.87
N ARG A 72 20.12 -13.99 -33.60
CA ARG A 72 20.20 -13.51 -35.03
C ARG A 72 21.17 -14.26 -35.96
N LYS A 73 21.63 -15.46 -35.55
CA LYS A 73 22.42 -16.36 -36.42
C LYS A 73 21.47 -17.47 -36.89
N PRO A 74 21.62 -17.96 -38.13
CA PRO A 74 20.89 -19.14 -38.55
C PRO A 74 21.36 -20.32 -37.69
N ILE A 75 20.65 -20.55 -36.57
CA ILE A 75 20.74 -21.83 -35.88
C ILE A 75 20.08 -22.79 -36.84
N VAL A 76 20.83 -23.79 -37.21
CA VAL A 76 20.55 -24.88 -38.13
C VAL A 76 19.07 -25.17 -38.29
N SER A 77 18.63 -25.25 -39.56
CA SER A 77 17.27 -25.60 -39.98
C SER A 77 16.76 -26.82 -39.18
N PHE A 78 15.49 -26.82 -38.83
CA PHE A 78 14.82 -27.88 -38.10
C PHE A 78 14.98 -29.28 -38.76
N ASP A 79 15.29 -29.29 -40.07
CA ASP A 79 15.51 -30.50 -40.88
C ASP A 79 16.83 -31.25 -40.56
N VAL A 80 17.74 -30.64 -39.78
CA VAL A 80 18.99 -31.30 -39.35
C VAL A 80 18.86 -31.92 -37.94
N ILE A 81 17.76 -31.69 -37.25
CA ILE A 81 17.50 -32.22 -35.92
C ILE A 81 16.76 -33.58 -36.00
N GLU A 82 16.27 -33.98 -37.17
CA GLU A 82 15.59 -35.28 -37.38
C GLU A 82 16.55 -36.48 -37.29
N ASP A 83 17.86 -36.27 -37.34
CA ASP A 83 18.87 -37.34 -37.24
C ASP A 83 19.49 -37.51 -35.83
N ILE A 84 18.97 -36.84 -34.82
CA ILE A 84 19.30 -37.21 -33.44
C ILE A 84 18.47 -38.46 -33.08
N PRO A 85 19.07 -39.61 -32.76
CA PRO A 85 18.31 -40.82 -32.46
C PRO A 85 17.30 -40.56 -31.36
N GLU A 86 16.07 -40.99 -31.56
CA GLU A 86 14.99 -41.05 -30.57
C GLU A 86 15.38 -41.90 -29.34
N ASN A 87 16.37 -41.46 -28.61
CA ASN A 87 16.63 -42.04 -27.30
C ASN A 87 16.02 -41.17 -26.19
N ASN A 88 14.81 -40.70 -26.46
CA ASN A 88 13.98 -39.96 -25.51
C ASN A 88 13.67 -40.77 -24.24
N ALA A 89 13.77 -42.11 -24.29
CA ALA A 89 13.45 -42.97 -23.15
C ALA A 89 14.41 -42.81 -21.93
N VAL A 90 15.63 -42.30 -22.15
CA VAL A 90 16.56 -42.03 -21.04
C VAL A 90 16.32 -40.63 -20.48
N TRP A 91 16.04 -39.66 -21.33
CA TRP A 91 15.70 -38.27 -20.89
C TRP A 91 14.33 -38.21 -20.25
N ASP A 92 13.32 -38.89 -20.78
CA ASP A 92 11.99 -39.00 -20.18
C ASP A 92 12.02 -39.70 -18.82
N LYS A 93 12.90 -40.69 -18.63
CA LYS A 93 13.12 -41.35 -17.32
C LYS A 93 13.83 -40.44 -16.32
N ILE A 94 14.76 -39.59 -16.78
CA ILE A 94 15.46 -38.63 -15.91
C ILE A 94 14.54 -37.42 -15.63
N GLU A 95 13.78 -36.93 -16.61
CA GLU A 95 12.84 -35.84 -16.46
C GLU A 95 11.63 -36.20 -15.59
N SER A 96 11.23 -37.45 -15.55
CA SER A 96 10.11 -37.95 -14.72
C SER A 96 10.54 -38.51 -13.36
N SER A 97 11.86 -38.53 -13.05
CA SER A 97 12.33 -39.03 -11.77
C SER A 97 12.10 -38.03 -10.65
N GLU A 98 11.67 -38.53 -9.49
CA GLU A 98 11.54 -37.76 -8.25
C GLU A 98 12.82 -36.97 -7.91
N ALA A 99 13.99 -37.54 -8.24
CA ALA A 99 15.29 -36.90 -8.07
C ALA A 99 15.45 -35.66 -8.96
N ALA A 100 14.98 -35.67 -10.23
CA ALA A 100 15.06 -34.52 -11.13
C ALA A 100 14.10 -33.41 -10.70
N GLU A 101 12.94 -33.79 -10.18
CA GLU A 101 11.96 -32.83 -9.65
C GLU A 101 12.48 -32.16 -8.36
N ASN A 102 13.12 -32.93 -7.48
CA ASN A 102 13.76 -32.39 -6.29
C ASN A 102 14.93 -31.45 -6.63
N ILE A 103 15.76 -31.78 -7.62
CA ILE A 103 16.85 -30.89 -8.10
C ILE A 103 16.29 -29.60 -8.68
N ARG A 104 15.22 -29.66 -9.50
CA ARG A 104 14.57 -28.44 -10.05
C ARG A 104 14.01 -27.56 -8.94
N ARG A 105 13.34 -28.17 -7.96
CA ARG A 105 12.81 -27.46 -6.80
C ARG A 105 13.93 -26.78 -6.02
N SER A 106 15.02 -27.49 -5.73
CA SER A 106 16.19 -26.94 -5.03
C SER A 106 16.90 -25.84 -5.82
N LEU A 107 16.95 -25.93 -7.15
CA LEU A 107 17.48 -24.85 -7.97
C LEU A 107 16.57 -23.63 -8.01
N SER A 108 15.25 -23.82 -7.98
CA SER A 108 14.28 -22.72 -7.93
C SER A 108 14.25 -22.00 -6.58
N SER A 109 14.70 -22.64 -5.50
CA SER A 109 14.85 -22.04 -4.18
C SER A 109 16.09 -21.14 -4.05
N LEU A 110 17.06 -21.25 -4.95
CA LEU A 110 18.25 -20.41 -4.95
C LEU A 110 17.95 -19.00 -5.48
N VAL A 111 18.59 -17.98 -4.90
CA VAL A 111 18.58 -16.64 -5.49
C VAL A 111 19.30 -16.63 -6.85
N SER A 112 18.90 -15.72 -7.74
CA SER A 112 19.34 -15.65 -9.14
C SER A 112 20.85 -15.75 -9.31
N LEU A 113 21.59 -15.07 -8.45
CA LEU A 113 23.04 -14.98 -8.53
C LEU A 113 23.75 -16.36 -8.36
N TYR A 114 23.22 -17.28 -7.54
CA TYR A 114 23.74 -18.64 -7.38
C TYR A 114 23.12 -19.58 -8.42
N ARG A 115 21.83 -19.45 -8.66
CA ARG A 115 21.09 -20.26 -9.62
C ARG A 115 21.67 -20.17 -11.03
N GLN A 116 21.95 -18.96 -11.54
CA GLN A 116 22.54 -18.77 -12.88
C GLN A 116 23.86 -19.54 -13.04
N VAL A 117 24.73 -19.46 -12.03
CA VAL A 117 26.03 -20.15 -12.08
C VAL A 117 25.85 -21.68 -11.97
N MET A 118 24.95 -22.14 -11.10
CA MET A 118 24.66 -23.57 -10.94
C MET A 118 24.04 -24.19 -12.20
N VAL A 119 23.04 -23.53 -12.79
CA VAL A 119 22.39 -23.98 -14.02
C VAL A 119 23.40 -24.04 -15.18
N ARG A 120 24.20 -22.99 -15.38
CA ARG A 120 25.22 -22.98 -16.43
C ARG A 120 26.26 -24.10 -16.24
N TYR A 121 26.73 -24.28 -15.02
CA TYR A 121 27.76 -25.31 -14.73
C TYR A 121 27.23 -26.73 -14.85
N TYR A 122 26.07 -27.05 -14.21
CA TYR A 122 25.57 -28.42 -14.11
C TYR A 122 24.64 -28.84 -15.25
N MET A 123 23.91 -27.89 -15.83
CA MET A 123 22.90 -28.19 -16.84
C MET A 123 23.34 -27.86 -18.26
N HIS A 124 24.09 -26.77 -18.43
CA HIS A 124 24.63 -26.38 -19.74
C HIS A 124 26.07 -26.90 -19.95
N ASN A 125 26.66 -27.53 -18.91
CA ASN A 125 28.01 -28.06 -18.93
C ASN A 125 29.11 -27.03 -19.34
N GLU A 126 28.87 -25.77 -18.95
CA GLU A 126 29.80 -24.68 -19.20
C GLU A 126 30.98 -24.71 -18.22
N SER A 127 32.17 -24.45 -18.69
CA SER A 127 33.36 -24.29 -17.85
C SER A 127 33.29 -22.99 -17.03
N ILE A 128 34.02 -22.95 -15.89
CA ILE A 128 34.11 -21.76 -15.03
C ILE A 128 34.46 -20.50 -15.81
N ARG A 129 35.39 -20.63 -16.80
CA ARG A 129 35.80 -19.52 -17.66
C ARG A 129 34.66 -19.04 -18.56
N GLN A 130 33.94 -19.97 -19.20
CA GLN A 130 32.79 -19.61 -20.04
C GLN A 130 31.67 -18.92 -19.23
N ILE A 131 31.42 -19.40 -18.01
CA ILE A 131 30.47 -18.78 -17.11
C ILE A 131 30.93 -17.37 -16.69
N ALA A 132 32.22 -17.20 -16.39
CA ALA A 132 32.82 -15.92 -16.03
C ALA A 132 32.67 -14.90 -17.18
N ASP A 133 33.00 -15.30 -18.38
CA ASP A 133 32.90 -14.48 -19.59
C ASP A 133 31.43 -14.13 -19.88
N ALA A 134 30.51 -15.09 -19.78
CA ALA A 134 29.10 -14.90 -20.08
C ALA A 134 28.36 -14.00 -19.05
N LEU A 135 28.79 -14.02 -17.80
CA LEU A 135 28.19 -13.20 -16.73
C LEU A 135 28.97 -11.92 -16.43
N GLY A 136 30.12 -11.69 -17.08
CA GLY A 136 30.97 -10.52 -16.85
C GLY A 136 31.54 -10.46 -15.43
N ILE A 137 31.86 -11.60 -14.81
CA ILE A 137 32.37 -11.71 -13.43
C ILE A 137 33.68 -12.50 -13.37
N PRO A 138 34.55 -12.26 -12.37
CA PRO A 138 35.79 -13.02 -12.20
C PRO A 138 35.55 -14.52 -11.98
N GLU A 139 36.43 -15.38 -12.47
CA GLU A 139 36.36 -16.84 -12.25
C GLU A 139 36.29 -17.23 -10.78
N ASN A 140 37.01 -16.51 -9.91
CA ASN A 140 36.96 -16.75 -8.47
C ASN A 140 35.56 -16.47 -7.89
N THR A 141 34.83 -15.48 -8.46
CA THR A 141 33.45 -15.21 -8.08
C THR A 141 32.52 -16.33 -8.52
N VAL A 142 32.75 -16.92 -9.71
CA VAL A 142 32.01 -18.11 -10.18
C VAL A 142 32.23 -19.28 -9.22
N LYS A 143 33.49 -19.56 -8.85
CA LYS A 143 33.82 -20.64 -7.89
C LYS A 143 33.14 -20.43 -6.53
N SER A 144 33.21 -19.22 -5.99
CA SER A 144 32.55 -18.87 -4.72
C SER A 144 31.04 -19.04 -4.79
N ARG A 145 30.41 -18.61 -5.88
CA ARG A 145 28.96 -18.75 -6.09
C ARG A 145 28.54 -20.22 -6.25
N LEU A 146 29.33 -21.04 -6.93
CA LEU A 146 29.11 -22.48 -7.01
C LEU A 146 29.20 -23.17 -5.63
N ASP A 147 30.22 -22.83 -4.82
CA ASP A 147 30.38 -23.39 -3.47
C ASP A 147 29.21 -23.00 -2.56
N THR A 148 28.82 -21.72 -2.59
CA THR A 148 27.67 -21.22 -1.81
C THR A 148 26.36 -21.85 -2.27
N GLY A 149 26.12 -21.95 -3.58
CA GLY A 149 24.94 -22.62 -4.14
C GLY A 149 24.84 -24.10 -3.71
N ARG A 150 25.96 -24.83 -3.74
CA ARG A 150 26.01 -26.22 -3.25
C ARG A 150 25.66 -26.35 -1.76
N LYS A 151 26.18 -25.42 -0.94
CA LYS A 151 25.86 -25.38 0.50
C LYS A 151 24.38 -25.13 0.75
N HIS A 152 23.76 -24.23 0.00
CA HIS A 152 22.33 -23.96 0.10
C HIS A 152 21.50 -25.20 -0.28
N ILE A 153 21.80 -25.83 -1.42
CA ILE A 153 21.10 -27.05 -1.86
C ILE A 153 21.26 -28.18 -0.84
N ARG A 154 22.47 -28.39 -0.33
CA ARG A 154 22.72 -29.46 0.69
C ARG A 154 21.91 -29.19 1.96
N LYS A 155 21.88 -27.96 2.44
CA LYS A 155 21.09 -27.58 3.61
C LYS A 155 19.59 -27.81 3.39
N GLU A 156 19.10 -27.67 2.18
CA GLU A 156 17.69 -27.89 1.83
C GLU A 156 17.34 -29.37 1.81
N PHE A 157 18.23 -30.24 1.30
CA PHE A 157 18.07 -31.70 1.38
C PHE A 157 18.12 -32.25 2.82
N ASP A 158 18.95 -31.68 3.70
CA ASP A 158 19.02 -32.03 5.12
C ASP A 158 17.76 -31.62 5.92
N MET A 159 16.88 -30.83 5.31
CA MET A 159 15.66 -30.28 5.92
C MET A 159 14.37 -31.01 5.48
N GLU A 160 14.44 -32.26 5.02
CA GLU A 160 13.30 -33.07 4.50
C GLU A 160 12.14 -33.34 5.48
N ASN A 161 12.21 -32.86 6.72
CA ASN A 161 11.17 -33.00 7.74
C ASN A 161 10.30 -31.77 7.95
N TYR A 162 10.03 -30.97 6.88
CA TYR A 162 9.10 -29.88 6.98
C TYR A 162 7.67 -30.31 6.67
N THR A 163 6.86 -30.45 7.70
CA THR A 163 5.40 -30.37 7.59
C THR A 163 5.05 -29.06 6.88
N LYS A 164 4.22 -29.13 5.84
CA LYS A 164 3.60 -27.95 5.20
C LYS A 164 2.88 -27.17 6.30
N GLN A 165 3.51 -26.15 6.82
CA GLN A 165 2.85 -25.20 7.68
C GLN A 165 1.94 -24.38 6.77
N SER A 166 0.65 -24.47 6.97
CA SER A 166 -0.33 -23.65 6.27
C SER A 166 -0.05 -22.20 6.69
N TYR A 167 0.53 -21.42 5.80
CA TYR A 167 0.71 -19.98 6.01
C TYR A 167 -0.64 -19.30 5.80
N GLU A 168 -1.14 -18.62 6.81
CA GLU A 168 -2.32 -17.79 6.73
C GLU A 168 -1.90 -16.34 6.43
N PRO A 169 -2.17 -15.83 5.21
CA PRO A 169 -1.72 -14.49 4.85
C PRO A 169 -2.45 -13.42 5.64
N GLU A 170 -1.70 -12.52 6.25
CA GLU A 170 -2.22 -11.37 6.98
C GLU A 170 -2.37 -10.15 6.08
N GLN A 171 -2.98 -9.10 6.60
CA GLN A 171 -3.15 -7.83 5.92
C GLN A 171 -2.18 -6.79 6.48
N LEU A 172 -1.64 -5.96 5.61
CA LEU A 172 -0.83 -4.81 5.97
C LEU A 172 -1.46 -3.56 5.34
N TRP A 173 -1.99 -2.70 6.17
CA TRP A 173 -2.41 -1.37 5.74
C TRP A 173 -1.23 -0.43 5.79
N LEU A 174 -0.87 0.11 4.62
CA LEU A 174 0.21 1.08 4.50
C LEU A 174 -0.35 2.49 4.61
N CYS A 175 0.34 3.33 5.37
CA CYS A 175 0.14 4.77 5.38
C CYS A 175 1.50 5.48 5.28
N ASN A 176 1.47 6.76 4.96
CA ASN A 176 2.66 7.58 4.92
C ASN A 176 2.46 8.89 5.69
N SER A 177 3.54 9.44 6.16
CA SER A 177 3.64 10.85 6.53
C SER A 177 4.46 11.56 5.46
N GLY A 178 3.99 12.70 4.96
CA GLY A 178 4.65 13.50 3.94
C GLY A 178 3.98 13.43 2.57
N LYS A 179 4.75 13.73 1.51
CA LYS A 179 4.26 13.81 0.13
C LYS A 179 4.68 12.57 -0.65
N SER A 180 3.71 11.83 -1.16
CA SER A 180 3.91 10.64 -1.99
C SER A 180 4.76 10.92 -3.25
N GLY A 181 5.38 9.87 -3.79
CA GLY A 181 6.13 9.92 -5.02
C GLY A 181 5.26 10.11 -6.27
N LEU A 182 5.93 10.25 -7.43
CA LEU A 182 5.26 10.53 -8.71
C LEU A 182 4.25 9.46 -9.15
N ASN A 183 4.50 8.19 -8.78
CA ASN A 183 3.61 7.08 -9.08
C ASN A 183 2.79 6.66 -7.86
N ASN A 184 2.55 7.57 -6.93
CA ASN A 184 1.85 7.31 -5.68
C ASN A 184 2.57 6.31 -4.74
N GLU A 185 3.92 6.32 -4.73
CA GLU A 185 4.68 5.57 -3.72
C GLU A 185 4.47 6.22 -2.31
N PRO A 186 4.43 5.43 -1.24
CA PRO A 186 4.70 3.98 -1.17
C PRO A 186 3.52 3.07 -1.56
N PHE A 187 2.32 3.60 -1.76
CA PHE A 187 1.10 2.80 -1.93
C PHE A 187 1.11 1.91 -3.17
N SER A 188 1.60 2.42 -4.31
CA SER A 188 1.70 1.67 -5.57
C SER A 188 2.66 0.48 -5.53
N LEU A 189 3.57 0.46 -4.56
CA LEU A 189 4.53 -0.63 -4.41
C LEU A 189 3.89 -1.89 -3.82
N VAL A 190 2.86 -1.73 -3.02
CA VAL A 190 2.17 -2.83 -2.31
C VAL A 190 0.76 -3.04 -2.88
N GLY A 191 0.00 -1.98 -3.10
CA GLY A 191 -1.39 -2.06 -3.55
C GLY A 191 -2.23 -2.96 -2.65
N ASN A 192 -3.10 -3.75 -3.27
CA ASN A 192 -3.91 -4.77 -2.58
C ASN A 192 -3.28 -6.18 -2.69
N ASN A 193 -2.01 -6.27 -3.01
CA ASN A 193 -1.35 -7.56 -3.21
C ASN A 193 -0.85 -8.15 -1.89
N ARG A 194 -1.43 -9.27 -1.51
CA ARG A 194 -1.11 -9.95 -0.25
C ARG A 194 0.32 -10.50 -0.20
N ILE A 195 0.95 -10.78 -1.33
CA ILE A 195 2.33 -11.27 -1.36
C ILE A 195 3.28 -10.19 -0.87
N GLU A 196 3.22 -8.97 -1.46
CA GLU A 196 4.02 -7.83 -1.02
C GLU A 196 3.79 -7.50 0.46
N MET A 197 2.52 -7.49 0.90
CA MET A 197 2.19 -7.25 2.31
C MET A 197 2.87 -8.25 3.24
N ASN A 198 2.81 -9.54 2.89
CA ASN A 198 3.34 -10.60 3.75
C ASN A 198 4.86 -10.71 3.70
N LEU A 199 5.50 -10.34 2.59
CA LEU A 199 6.95 -10.20 2.53
C LEU A 199 7.44 -9.11 3.50
N LEU A 200 6.74 -7.97 3.55
CA LEU A 200 7.04 -6.89 4.49
C LEU A 200 6.82 -7.33 5.96
N ILE A 201 5.71 -8.01 6.25
CA ILE A 201 5.43 -8.53 7.61
C ILE A 201 6.50 -9.52 8.07
N LEU A 202 6.88 -10.48 7.22
CA LEU A 202 7.84 -11.53 7.56
C LEU A 202 9.27 -11.00 7.73
N ALA A 203 9.61 -9.93 7.02
CA ALA A 203 10.94 -9.31 7.10
C ALA A 203 10.99 -8.18 8.15
N TYR A 204 9.96 -7.99 8.97
CA TYR A 204 9.90 -6.90 9.93
C TYR A 204 10.68 -7.16 11.22
N GLU A 205 10.47 -8.31 11.83
CA GLU A 205 11.05 -8.60 13.17
C GLU A 205 12.58 -8.78 13.13
N LYS A 206 13.10 -9.29 12.02
CA LYS A 206 14.54 -9.52 11.82
C LYS A 206 14.89 -9.60 10.34
N PRO A 207 16.13 -9.27 9.96
CA PRO A 207 16.61 -9.47 8.60
C PRO A 207 16.56 -10.95 8.20
N VAL A 208 15.98 -11.25 7.04
CA VAL A 208 15.76 -12.60 6.49
C VAL A 208 16.30 -12.70 5.06
N THR A 209 16.64 -13.90 4.63
CA THR A 209 17.03 -14.16 3.24
C THR A 209 15.80 -14.31 2.34
N VAL A 210 15.95 -14.06 1.03
CA VAL A 210 14.86 -14.26 0.07
C VAL A 210 14.37 -15.72 0.04
N PRO A 211 15.24 -16.75 0.12
CA PRO A 211 14.78 -18.13 0.27
C PRO A 211 13.97 -18.42 1.53
N GLU A 212 14.30 -17.79 2.67
CA GLU A 212 13.50 -17.91 3.90
C GLU A 212 12.10 -17.31 3.72
N LEU A 213 11.98 -16.16 3.05
CA LEU A 213 10.69 -15.54 2.71
C LEU A 213 9.87 -16.45 1.78
N ALA A 214 10.49 -16.94 0.72
CA ALA A 214 9.87 -17.83 -0.26
C ALA A 214 9.30 -19.08 0.43
N LYS A 215 10.09 -19.68 1.32
CA LYS A 215 9.70 -20.85 2.10
C LYS A 215 8.54 -20.56 3.06
N ALA A 216 8.58 -19.42 3.76
CA ALA A 216 7.54 -19.04 4.70
C ALA A 216 6.19 -18.84 4.01
N ILE A 217 6.17 -18.25 2.81
CA ILE A 217 4.93 -18.02 2.03
C ILE A 217 4.51 -19.27 1.23
N GLY A 218 5.45 -20.20 0.99
CA GLY A 218 5.19 -21.38 0.15
C GLY A 218 5.22 -21.10 -1.35
N ILE A 219 5.92 -20.03 -1.77
CA ILE A 219 6.09 -19.62 -3.18
C ILE A 219 7.56 -19.72 -3.57
N SER A 220 7.86 -20.04 -4.83
CA SER A 220 9.26 -20.21 -5.26
C SER A 220 10.07 -18.93 -5.11
N THR A 221 11.34 -19.06 -4.75
CA THR A 221 12.30 -17.94 -4.64
C THR A 221 12.37 -17.12 -5.94
N THR A 222 12.26 -17.78 -7.07
CA THR A 222 12.28 -17.17 -8.40
C THR A 222 11.15 -16.15 -8.61
N TYR A 223 9.98 -16.43 -8.03
CA TYR A 223 8.83 -15.53 -8.09
C TYR A 223 8.93 -14.39 -7.06
N ILE A 224 9.46 -14.70 -5.88
CA ILE A 224 9.58 -13.72 -4.78
C ILE A 224 10.71 -12.71 -5.02
N GLU A 225 11.80 -13.13 -5.66
CA GLU A 225 12.99 -12.30 -5.85
C GLU A 225 12.71 -10.97 -6.57
N PRO A 226 12.01 -10.92 -7.71
CA PRO A 226 11.66 -9.64 -8.37
C PRO A 226 10.77 -8.74 -7.53
N ILE A 227 9.88 -9.34 -6.71
CA ILE A 227 8.99 -8.59 -5.83
C ILE A 227 9.81 -7.94 -4.70
N VAL A 228 10.73 -8.68 -4.10
CA VAL A 228 11.66 -8.13 -3.10
C VAL A 228 12.53 -7.03 -3.69
N ASP A 229 13.05 -7.22 -4.91
CA ASP A 229 13.85 -6.20 -5.60
C ASP A 229 13.04 -4.92 -5.89
N LYS A 230 11.76 -5.05 -6.26
CA LYS A 230 10.80 -3.93 -6.36
C LYS A 230 10.65 -3.20 -5.04
N LEU A 231 10.45 -3.92 -3.93
CA LEU A 231 10.28 -3.33 -2.60
C LEU A 231 11.59 -2.66 -2.09
N VAL A 232 12.75 -3.23 -2.39
CA VAL A 232 14.06 -2.63 -2.07
C VAL A 232 14.31 -1.38 -2.91
N THR A 233 14.04 -1.43 -4.21
CA THR A 233 14.18 -0.27 -5.11
C THR A 233 13.22 0.85 -4.72
N GLY A 234 12.01 0.48 -4.30
CA GLY A 234 10.97 1.40 -3.81
C GLY A 234 11.18 1.87 -2.36
N GLU A 235 12.29 1.50 -1.73
CA GLU A 235 12.69 1.97 -0.39
C GLU A 235 11.72 1.57 0.75
N LEU A 236 10.94 0.50 0.56
CA LEU A 236 10.17 -0.14 1.63
C LEU A 236 10.94 -1.25 2.34
N MET A 237 11.94 -1.81 1.67
CA MET A 237 12.88 -2.77 2.24
C MET A 237 14.30 -2.28 2.06
N LYS A 238 15.20 -2.71 2.95
CA LYS A 238 16.65 -2.59 2.79
C LYS A 238 17.30 -3.95 2.63
N ARG A 239 18.39 -3.99 1.85
CA ARG A 239 19.21 -5.18 1.66
C ARG A 239 20.56 -4.98 2.35
N VAL A 240 20.93 -5.94 3.19
CA VAL A 240 22.24 -6.01 3.85
C VAL A 240 22.83 -7.39 3.62
N SER A 241 23.89 -7.47 2.86
CA SER A 241 24.49 -8.72 2.37
C SER A 241 23.44 -9.56 1.59
N ASP A 242 23.15 -10.77 2.03
CA ASP A 242 22.17 -11.70 1.45
C ASP A 242 20.77 -11.61 2.10
N LYS A 243 20.59 -10.71 3.08
CA LYS A 243 19.34 -10.54 3.80
C LYS A 243 18.63 -9.25 3.43
N VAL A 244 17.32 -9.25 3.62
CA VAL A 244 16.45 -8.09 3.48
C VAL A 244 15.64 -7.88 4.75
N TYR A 245 15.24 -6.65 5.01
CA TYR A 245 14.35 -6.31 6.10
C TYR A 245 13.45 -5.14 5.71
N THR A 246 12.29 -5.07 6.35
CA THR A 246 11.34 -3.95 6.19
C THR A 246 11.87 -2.72 6.91
N ASP A 247 11.99 -1.60 6.19
CA ASP A 247 12.66 -0.39 6.67
C ASP A 247 11.66 0.70 7.14
N PHE A 248 10.59 0.29 7.79
CA PHE A 248 9.61 1.19 8.39
C PHE A 248 8.88 0.48 9.55
N ILE A 249 8.20 1.27 10.40
CA ILE A 249 7.44 0.77 11.54
C ILE A 249 6.21 -0.03 11.07
N ILE A 250 6.00 -1.22 11.63
CA ILE A 250 4.75 -1.98 11.53
C ILE A 250 4.16 -2.13 12.93
N TYR A 251 2.95 -1.56 13.12
CA TYR A 251 2.18 -1.70 14.37
C TYR A 251 1.40 -3.01 14.37
N THR A 252 1.56 -3.79 15.42
CA THR A 252 0.87 -5.06 15.59
C THR A 252 -0.50 -4.88 16.22
N GLU A 253 -1.36 -5.88 16.14
CA GLU A 253 -2.65 -5.88 16.86
C GLU A 253 -2.46 -5.69 18.38
N LYS A 254 -1.41 -6.28 18.94
CA LYS A 254 -1.07 -6.13 20.36
C LYS A 254 -0.78 -4.67 20.73
N ASP A 255 0.02 -3.98 19.90
CA ASP A 255 0.37 -2.58 20.13
C ASP A 255 -0.89 -1.71 20.09
N ARG A 256 -1.75 -1.91 19.08
CA ARG A 256 -3.01 -1.17 18.95
C ARG A 256 -3.97 -1.43 20.10
N THR A 257 -4.18 -2.69 20.48
CA THR A 257 -5.14 -3.05 21.53
C THR A 257 -4.76 -2.45 22.87
N ALA A 258 -3.47 -2.52 23.23
CA ALA A 258 -2.98 -1.93 24.47
C ALA A 258 -3.17 -0.41 24.47
N ASN A 259 -2.82 0.24 23.36
CA ASN A 259 -2.94 1.68 23.20
C ASN A 259 -4.41 2.14 23.19
N ASN A 260 -5.27 1.52 22.39
CA ASN A 260 -6.69 1.87 22.29
C ASN A 260 -7.43 1.76 23.63
N ARG A 261 -7.03 0.82 24.48
CA ARG A 261 -7.61 0.71 25.84
C ARG A 261 -7.28 1.95 26.68
N LEU A 262 -6.03 2.39 26.65
CA LEU A 262 -5.59 3.57 27.40
C LEU A 262 -6.19 4.85 26.82
N GLU A 263 -6.23 4.99 25.49
CA GLU A 263 -6.86 6.12 24.80
C GLU A 263 -8.34 6.25 25.19
N ARG A 264 -9.06 5.14 25.24
CA ARG A 264 -10.49 5.12 25.66
C ARG A 264 -10.65 5.58 27.09
N GLU A 265 -9.84 5.06 28.03
CA GLU A 265 -9.88 5.47 29.44
C GLU A 265 -9.65 6.98 29.58
N ILE A 266 -8.69 7.53 28.84
CA ILE A 266 -8.39 8.97 28.84
C ILE A 266 -9.54 9.76 28.22
N ALA A 267 -10.05 9.33 27.07
CA ALA A 267 -11.18 9.99 26.40
C ALA A 267 -12.40 10.05 27.31
N ASP A 268 -12.78 8.93 27.93
CA ASP A 268 -13.93 8.86 28.85
C ASP A 268 -13.79 9.83 30.03
N LYS A 269 -12.57 10.02 30.52
CA LYS A 269 -12.28 10.94 31.63
C LYS A 269 -12.28 12.40 31.20
N CYS A 270 -11.74 12.72 30.00
CA CYS A 270 -11.39 14.10 29.63
C CYS A 270 -12.40 14.77 28.70
N TYR A 271 -13.22 14.01 27.95
CA TYR A 271 -14.02 14.57 26.86
C TYR A 271 -14.89 15.77 27.23
N LYS A 272 -15.51 15.77 28.45
CA LYS A 272 -16.36 16.89 28.87
C LYS A 272 -15.56 18.19 29.01
N GLY A 273 -14.46 18.13 29.76
CA GLY A 273 -13.63 19.32 29.98
C GLY A 273 -12.94 19.80 28.70
N VAL A 274 -12.51 18.87 27.83
CA VAL A 274 -12.01 19.24 26.49
C VAL A 274 -13.11 19.94 25.69
N TRP A 275 -14.35 19.40 25.76
CA TRP A 275 -15.45 19.96 24.98
C TRP A 275 -15.90 21.34 25.47
N GLU A 276 -15.87 21.61 26.77
CA GLU A 276 -16.13 22.96 27.32
C GLU A 276 -15.18 24.01 26.72
N ILE A 277 -13.91 23.63 26.46
CA ILE A 277 -12.93 24.50 25.82
C ILE A 277 -13.22 24.65 24.33
N VAL A 278 -13.56 23.56 23.63
CA VAL A 278 -13.95 23.58 22.21
C VAL A 278 -15.20 24.44 21.99
N ASP A 279 -16.19 24.33 22.87
CA ASP A 279 -17.45 25.11 22.80
C ASP A 279 -17.18 26.60 22.96
N SER A 280 -16.28 26.98 23.87
CA SER A 280 -15.78 28.37 23.97
C SER A 280 -15.13 28.85 22.67
N GLY A 281 -14.45 27.94 21.95
CA GLY A 281 -13.90 28.21 20.62
C GLY A 281 -14.99 28.39 19.55
N PHE A 282 -16.08 27.63 19.63
CA PHE A 282 -17.23 27.81 18.76
C PHE A 282 -17.92 29.17 18.99
N ASP A 283 -18.03 29.61 20.24
CA ASP A 283 -18.61 30.92 20.53
C ASP A 283 -17.84 32.07 19.89
N GLU A 284 -16.51 31.99 19.83
CA GLU A 284 -15.67 32.95 19.14
C GLU A 284 -15.73 32.78 17.60
N LEU A 285 -15.71 31.53 17.09
CA LEU A 285 -15.85 31.26 15.66
C LEU A 285 -17.16 31.76 15.08
N ARG A 286 -18.27 31.61 15.83
CA ARG A 286 -19.61 32.07 15.44
C ARG A 286 -19.73 33.58 15.32
N GLN A 287 -18.79 34.34 15.90
CA GLN A 287 -18.73 35.82 15.77
C GLN A 287 -17.91 36.28 14.56
N ALA A 288 -17.16 35.36 13.92
CA ALA A 288 -16.35 35.72 12.77
C ALA A 288 -17.21 36.03 11.54
N ASP A 289 -16.86 37.10 10.84
CA ASP A 289 -17.61 37.62 9.66
C ASP A 289 -17.75 36.54 8.57
N PHE A 290 -16.71 35.76 8.33
CA PHE A 290 -16.73 34.68 7.32
C PHE A 290 -17.68 33.57 7.71
N TYR A 291 -17.77 33.22 9.00
CA TYR A 291 -18.70 32.22 9.50
C TYR A 291 -20.16 32.67 9.35
N CYS A 292 -20.48 33.90 9.74
CA CYS A 292 -21.83 34.44 9.67
C CYS A 292 -22.41 34.51 8.25
N LYS A 293 -21.54 34.55 7.23
CA LYS A 293 -21.94 34.57 5.80
C LYS A 293 -22.27 33.20 5.24
N LEU A 294 -21.93 32.11 5.94
CA LEU A 294 -22.16 30.75 5.48
C LEU A 294 -23.61 30.30 5.74
N PRO A 295 -24.21 29.49 4.85
CA PRO A 295 -25.44 28.75 5.15
C PRO A 295 -25.27 27.83 6.38
N SER A 296 -26.34 27.59 7.12
CA SER A 296 -26.28 26.79 8.36
C SER A 296 -25.68 25.39 8.15
N SER A 297 -25.97 24.72 7.04
CA SER A 297 -25.37 23.41 6.70
C SER A 297 -23.85 23.47 6.50
N GLN A 298 -23.33 24.60 6.05
CA GLN A 298 -21.90 24.83 5.90
C GLN A 298 -21.25 25.30 7.22
N GLN A 299 -21.96 26.05 8.04
CA GLN A 299 -21.49 26.44 9.38
C GLN A 299 -21.18 25.20 10.23
N GLU A 300 -22.07 24.21 10.27
CA GLU A 300 -21.86 22.95 10.97
C GLU A 300 -20.59 22.21 10.51
N LYS A 301 -20.31 22.17 9.21
CA LYS A 301 -19.12 21.55 8.67
C LYS A 301 -17.84 22.29 9.02
N LEU A 302 -17.91 23.63 9.11
CA LEU A 302 -16.78 24.43 9.57
C LEU A 302 -16.52 24.23 11.06
N GLU A 303 -17.57 24.11 11.89
CA GLU A 303 -17.45 23.70 13.29
C GLU A 303 -16.84 22.31 13.42
N SER A 304 -17.25 21.36 12.58
CA SER A 304 -16.67 20.03 12.54
C SER A 304 -15.16 20.07 12.24
N PHE A 305 -14.76 20.85 11.23
CA PHE A 305 -13.34 21.04 10.91
C PHE A 305 -12.58 21.68 12.08
N PHE A 306 -13.12 22.74 12.66
CA PHE A 306 -12.52 23.42 13.81
C PHE A 306 -12.32 22.45 15.00
N ALA A 307 -13.34 21.69 15.36
CA ALA A 307 -13.27 20.74 16.47
C ALA A 307 -12.22 19.65 16.23
N VAL A 308 -12.24 19.05 15.05
CA VAL A 308 -11.29 18.00 14.67
C VAL A 308 -9.86 18.51 14.70
N ARG A 309 -9.61 19.67 14.07
CA ARG A 309 -8.29 20.31 14.06
C ARG A 309 -7.82 20.62 15.48
N THR A 310 -8.65 21.28 16.28
CA THR A 310 -8.30 21.74 17.63
C THR A 310 -7.97 20.58 18.56
N VAL A 311 -8.82 19.56 18.61
CA VAL A 311 -8.59 18.40 19.48
C VAL A 311 -7.39 17.58 19.03
N GLN A 312 -7.21 17.36 17.71
CA GLN A 312 -6.05 16.64 17.20
C GLN A 312 -4.74 17.41 17.45
N ALA A 313 -4.75 18.72 17.21
CA ALA A 313 -3.57 19.57 17.44
C ALA A 313 -3.18 19.57 18.93
N ALA A 314 -4.15 19.66 19.85
CA ALA A 314 -3.88 19.61 21.28
C ALA A 314 -3.18 18.32 21.72
N VAL A 315 -3.65 17.18 21.25
CA VAL A 315 -3.02 15.88 21.54
C VAL A 315 -1.63 15.80 20.91
N ASN A 316 -1.49 16.29 19.67
CA ASN A 316 -0.20 16.33 18.97
C ASN A 316 0.81 17.28 19.64
N ASN A 317 0.38 18.39 20.22
CA ASN A 317 1.25 19.31 20.97
C ASN A 317 1.92 18.59 22.14
N VAL A 318 1.16 17.83 22.93
CA VAL A 318 1.71 17.03 24.03
C VAL A 318 2.65 15.95 23.53
N ARG A 319 2.28 15.24 22.46
CA ARG A 319 3.19 14.27 21.83
C ARG A 319 4.50 14.91 21.39
N ASN A 320 4.44 16.08 20.75
CA ASN A 320 5.61 16.77 20.21
C ASN A 320 6.56 17.28 21.31
N GLN A 321 6.07 17.53 22.53
CA GLN A 321 6.91 17.83 23.69
C GLN A 321 7.84 16.65 24.02
N VAL A 322 7.39 15.42 23.81
CA VAL A 322 8.18 14.20 24.10
C VAL A 322 9.03 13.79 22.92
N SER A 323 8.44 13.73 21.73
CA SER A 323 9.09 13.19 20.53
C SER A 323 9.88 14.22 19.73
N GLY A 324 9.75 15.51 20.06
CA GLY A 324 10.19 16.61 19.21
C GLY A 324 9.33 16.80 17.96
N THR A 325 9.55 17.91 17.28
CA THR A 325 8.95 18.19 15.97
C THR A 325 9.89 17.75 14.87
N TYR A 326 9.36 17.15 13.83
CA TYR A 326 10.13 16.75 12.66
C TYR A 326 9.57 17.48 11.43
N PRO A 327 10.20 18.59 11.01
CA PRO A 327 9.68 19.41 9.92
C PRO A 327 9.72 18.66 8.58
N PHE A 328 8.75 18.92 7.72
CA PHE A 328 8.63 18.27 6.40
C PHE A 328 9.88 18.43 5.53
N GLU A 329 10.58 19.53 5.65
CA GLU A 329 11.84 19.80 4.93
C GLU A 329 12.92 18.75 5.25
N SER A 330 12.89 18.19 6.46
CA SER A 330 13.84 17.16 6.93
C SER A 330 13.47 15.75 6.46
N TYR A 331 12.32 15.57 5.82
CA TYR A 331 11.93 14.25 5.30
C TYR A 331 12.88 13.84 4.17
N PRO A 332 13.19 12.53 4.04
CA PRO A 332 14.09 12.06 3.01
C PRO A 332 13.50 12.24 1.62
N ASP A 333 14.31 12.78 0.70
CA ASP A 333 13.98 12.73 -0.71
C ASP A 333 14.00 11.29 -1.18
N ARG A 334 12.92 10.85 -1.86
CA ARG A 334 12.80 9.49 -2.37
C ARG A 334 13.23 9.40 -3.83
N LYS A 335 13.80 8.27 -4.22
CA LYS A 335 14.35 8.05 -5.58
C LYS A 335 13.33 8.31 -6.69
N ASN A 336 12.08 7.96 -6.47
CA ASN A 336 10.98 8.16 -7.42
C ASN A 336 10.20 9.46 -7.17
N GLY A 337 10.84 10.42 -6.53
CA GLY A 337 10.21 11.67 -6.12
C GLY A 337 9.40 11.53 -4.83
N GLY A 338 8.91 12.67 -4.33
CA GLY A 338 8.23 12.75 -3.04
C GLY A 338 9.19 12.80 -1.85
N LYS A 339 8.61 13.08 -0.68
CA LYS A 339 9.29 13.11 0.63
C LYS A 339 8.37 12.45 1.63
N TRP A 340 8.69 11.24 2.07
CA TRP A 340 7.78 10.48 2.90
C TRP A 340 8.47 9.46 3.81
N PHE A 341 7.79 9.12 4.90
CA PHE A 341 8.05 7.95 5.73
C PHE A 341 6.86 7.01 5.64
N ALA A 342 7.12 5.74 5.35
CA ALA A 342 6.08 4.71 5.40
C ALA A 342 5.83 4.25 6.84
N MET A 343 4.59 3.83 7.09
CA MET A 343 4.17 3.15 8.31
C MET A 343 3.16 2.08 7.94
N GLY A 344 3.09 1.00 8.70
CA GLY A 344 2.19 -0.10 8.46
C GLY A 344 1.39 -0.51 9.67
N ASN A 345 0.16 -0.94 9.45
CA ASN A 345 -0.67 -1.60 10.44
C ASN A 345 -0.92 -3.04 9.99
N ARG A 346 -0.51 -3.99 10.82
CA ARG A 346 -0.71 -5.42 10.60
C ARG A 346 -2.03 -5.87 11.20
N TYR A 347 -2.83 -6.59 10.42
CA TYR A 347 -4.12 -7.12 10.81
C TYR A 347 -4.25 -8.60 10.46
N PRO A 348 -5.02 -9.40 11.22
CA PRO A 348 -5.32 -10.77 10.83
C PRO A 348 -6.10 -10.82 9.51
N SER A 349 -6.03 -11.96 8.83
CA SER A 349 -6.74 -12.17 7.55
C SER A 349 -8.27 -11.99 7.65
N SER A 350 -8.81 -12.27 8.83
CA SER A 350 -10.24 -12.14 9.16
C SER A 350 -10.69 -10.72 9.53
N TYR A 351 -9.78 -9.74 9.54
CA TYR A 351 -10.12 -8.37 9.93
C TYR A 351 -11.11 -7.74 8.95
N ASP A 352 -12.24 -7.32 9.47
CA ASP A 352 -13.30 -6.67 8.69
C ASP A 352 -13.14 -5.15 8.74
N TRP A 353 -12.50 -4.61 7.72
CA TRP A 353 -12.25 -3.18 7.54
C TRP A 353 -13.50 -2.33 7.65
N LYS A 354 -14.63 -2.83 7.15
CA LYS A 354 -15.89 -2.08 7.12
C LYS A 354 -16.50 -1.90 8.50
N LYS A 355 -16.19 -2.81 9.43
CA LYS A 355 -16.77 -2.80 10.77
C LYS A 355 -15.89 -2.12 11.81
N GLU A 356 -14.55 -2.23 11.67
CA GLU A 356 -13.66 -1.99 12.81
C GLU A 356 -12.71 -0.82 12.62
N TYR A 357 -12.28 -0.55 11.37
CA TYR A 357 -11.17 0.37 11.11
C TYR A 357 -11.52 1.85 11.32
N HIS A 358 -12.73 2.26 10.91
CA HIS A 358 -13.00 3.68 10.71
C HIS A 358 -13.51 4.42 11.94
N LYS A 359 -14.00 3.72 12.95
CA LYS A 359 -14.74 4.34 14.06
C LYS A 359 -13.96 5.40 14.86
N TYR A 360 -12.63 5.26 14.95
CA TYR A 360 -11.78 6.20 15.69
C TYR A 360 -10.58 6.66 14.88
N SER A 361 -10.59 6.41 13.57
CA SER A 361 -9.51 6.84 12.69
C SER A 361 -9.61 8.33 12.39
N ILE A 362 -8.47 8.99 12.35
CA ILE A 362 -8.33 10.37 11.94
C ILE A 362 -7.00 10.53 11.21
N SER A 363 -7.04 11.14 10.02
CA SER A 363 -5.83 11.49 9.29
C SER A 363 -5.18 12.75 9.85
N GLY A 364 -3.97 13.07 9.39
CA GLY A 364 -3.49 14.45 9.41
C GLY A 364 -4.29 15.31 8.44
N GLU A 365 -4.18 16.63 8.59
CA GLU A 365 -4.79 17.56 7.64
C GLU A 365 -4.24 17.31 6.23
N SER A 366 -5.13 17.08 5.28
CA SER A 366 -4.84 17.04 3.85
C SER A 366 -5.19 18.37 3.21
N VAL A 367 -4.25 18.95 2.45
CA VAL A 367 -4.48 20.19 1.71
C VAL A 367 -4.23 19.94 0.23
N GLN A 368 -5.29 20.02 -0.57
CA GLN A 368 -5.20 19.97 -2.02
C GLN A 368 -5.22 21.38 -2.60
N GLN A 369 -4.28 21.69 -3.48
CA GLN A 369 -4.13 23.02 -4.09
C GLN A 369 -4.45 22.97 -5.57
N LEU A 370 -5.14 24.00 -6.04
CA LEU A 370 -5.51 24.21 -7.43
C LEU A 370 -5.39 25.70 -7.75
N ASP A 371 -4.73 26.03 -8.84
CA ASP A 371 -4.53 27.41 -9.28
C ASP A 371 -5.35 27.72 -10.55
N ASN A 372 -5.77 28.98 -10.69
CA ASN A 372 -6.39 29.52 -11.90
C ASN A 372 -7.64 28.75 -12.36
N TYR A 373 -8.59 28.51 -11.46
CA TYR A 373 -9.82 27.78 -11.79
C TYR A 373 -11.08 28.58 -11.44
N CYS A 374 -12.05 28.66 -12.35
CA CYS A 374 -13.34 29.34 -12.20
C CYS A 374 -13.24 30.78 -11.63
N GLY A 375 -12.18 31.53 -12.02
CA GLY A 375 -11.95 32.92 -11.60
C GLY A 375 -11.22 33.06 -10.27
N ALA A 376 -10.84 31.99 -9.59
CA ALA A 376 -9.94 32.03 -8.44
C ALA A 376 -8.48 31.97 -8.91
N LYS A 377 -7.58 32.73 -8.25
CA LYS A 377 -6.13 32.63 -8.42
C LYS A 377 -5.61 31.38 -7.77
N ALA A 378 -6.04 31.10 -6.54
CA ALA A 378 -5.67 29.91 -5.81
C ALA A 378 -6.86 29.36 -5.02
N ILE A 379 -6.94 28.04 -4.96
CA ILE A 379 -7.92 27.28 -4.18
C ILE A 379 -7.15 26.29 -3.31
N ALA A 380 -7.48 26.24 -2.02
CA ALA A 380 -6.98 25.24 -1.09
C ALA A 380 -8.15 24.50 -0.45
N SER A 381 -8.29 23.22 -0.74
CA SER A 381 -9.26 22.35 -0.08
C SER A 381 -8.59 21.69 1.12
N CYS A 382 -9.09 21.97 2.31
CA CYS A 382 -8.56 21.49 3.59
C CYS A 382 -9.53 20.48 4.17
N GLU A 383 -9.04 19.29 4.53
CA GLU A 383 -9.87 18.24 5.09
C GLU A 383 -9.12 17.35 6.09
N TYR A 384 -9.88 16.80 7.01
CA TYR A 384 -9.50 15.65 7.83
C TYR A 384 -10.33 14.45 7.42
N ASP A 385 -9.66 13.35 7.13
CA ASP A 385 -10.32 12.06 6.95
C ASP A 385 -10.60 11.46 8.33
N CYS A 386 -11.86 11.47 8.73
CA CYS A 386 -12.31 11.03 10.04
C CYS A 386 -13.77 10.59 10.02
N ASP A 387 -14.17 9.80 11.01
CA ASP A 387 -15.50 9.19 11.08
C ASP A 387 -16.55 10.14 11.72
N LEU A 388 -16.75 11.31 11.11
CA LEU A 388 -17.92 12.17 11.37
C LEU A 388 -19.02 11.94 10.33
N GLY A 389 -19.16 10.71 9.88
CA GLY A 389 -20.00 10.25 8.79
C GLY A 389 -19.22 9.29 7.90
N LYS A 390 -19.76 8.99 6.71
CA LYS A 390 -19.12 8.08 5.74
C LYS A 390 -18.06 8.76 4.87
N THR A 391 -17.23 9.59 5.46
CA THR A 391 -16.23 10.37 4.74
C THR A 391 -14.86 9.72 4.86
N HIS A 392 -14.53 8.85 3.89
CA HIS A 392 -13.20 8.28 3.80
C HIS A 392 -12.44 8.88 2.62
N SER A 393 -11.16 9.20 2.83
CA SER A 393 -10.27 9.88 1.88
C SER A 393 -10.00 9.13 0.58
N GLY A 394 -10.44 7.92 0.47
CA GLY A 394 -10.37 7.19 -0.78
C GLY A 394 -11.60 7.41 -1.63
N TYR A 395 -11.78 8.57 -2.25
CA TYR A 395 -12.88 8.79 -3.20
C TYR A 395 -13.04 7.60 -4.16
N GLY A 396 -13.85 6.61 -3.76
CA GLY A 396 -14.12 5.39 -4.53
C GLY A 396 -13.28 4.16 -4.18
N SER A 397 -12.52 4.13 -3.07
CA SER A 397 -11.82 2.90 -2.65
C SER A 397 -12.73 1.86 -2.01
N ASP A 398 -13.85 2.26 -1.38
CA ASP A 398 -14.67 1.39 -0.54
C ASP A 398 -16.08 1.13 -1.09
N GLY A 399 -16.32 1.44 -2.35
CA GLY A 399 -17.60 1.14 -3.02
C GLY A 399 -18.73 2.15 -2.74
N ASP A 400 -18.45 3.26 -2.06
CA ASP A 400 -19.43 4.34 -1.84
C ASP A 400 -19.62 5.21 -3.08
N LEU A 401 -18.61 5.27 -3.94
CA LEU A 401 -18.70 5.90 -5.27
C LEU A 401 -18.65 4.84 -6.36
N PRO A 402 -19.56 4.87 -7.36
CA PRO A 402 -19.53 3.95 -8.49
C PRO A 402 -18.26 4.07 -9.34
N PHE A 403 -17.63 5.25 -9.34
CA PHE A 403 -16.38 5.48 -10.06
C PHE A 403 -15.37 6.17 -9.18
N LYS A 404 -14.11 5.73 -9.27
CA LYS A 404 -13.00 6.37 -8.57
C LYS A 404 -12.80 7.80 -9.07
N MET A 405 -12.77 8.77 -8.17
CA MET A 405 -12.48 10.17 -8.46
C MET A 405 -11.08 10.55 -7.94
N ASP A 406 -10.43 11.50 -8.62
CA ASP A 406 -9.30 12.22 -8.06
C ASP A 406 -9.83 13.30 -7.08
N GLY A 407 -9.14 13.51 -5.99
CA GLY A 407 -9.48 14.56 -5.03
C GLY A 407 -9.50 15.96 -5.66
N ILE A 408 -8.64 16.24 -6.62
CA ILE A 408 -8.64 17.50 -7.40
C ILE A 408 -9.93 17.66 -8.20
N ASP A 409 -10.46 16.61 -8.80
CA ASP A 409 -11.71 16.67 -9.57
C ASP A 409 -12.91 16.93 -8.65
N VAL A 410 -12.90 16.37 -7.43
CA VAL A 410 -13.91 16.71 -6.41
C VAL A 410 -13.84 18.20 -6.05
N VAL A 411 -12.65 18.74 -5.80
CA VAL A 411 -12.48 20.19 -5.48
C VAL A 411 -12.97 21.07 -6.62
N LYS A 412 -12.65 20.73 -7.87
CA LYS A 412 -13.14 21.45 -9.05
C LYS A 412 -14.67 21.43 -9.10
N MET A 413 -15.29 20.27 -8.93
CA MET A 413 -16.75 20.14 -8.93
C MET A 413 -17.40 20.98 -7.84
N LEU A 414 -16.93 20.89 -6.60
CA LEU A 414 -17.46 21.66 -5.47
C LEU A 414 -17.36 23.17 -5.71
N TYR A 415 -16.22 23.64 -6.21
CA TYR A 415 -16.02 25.06 -6.44
C TYR A 415 -16.78 25.58 -7.66
N ALA A 416 -16.88 24.82 -8.76
CA ALA A 416 -17.69 25.19 -9.91
C ALA A 416 -19.19 25.34 -9.54
N LEU A 417 -19.73 24.38 -8.77
CA LEU A 417 -21.09 24.46 -8.24
C LEU A 417 -21.28 25.66 -7.31
N HIS A 418 -20.31 25.97 -6.46
CA HIS A 418 -20.34 27.17 -5.62
C HIS A 418 -20.41 28.47 -6.45
N LYS A 419 -19.78 28.50 -7.62
CA LYS A 419 -19.78 29.67 -8.53
C LYS A 419 -20.99 29.71 -9.47
N GLY A 420 -21.86 28.69 -9.46
CA GLY A 420 -22.97 28.56 -10.43
C GLY A 420 -22.49 28.40 -11.88
N LYS A 421 -21.32 27.79 -12.06
CA LYS A 421 -20.71 27.53 -13.38
C LYS A 421 -20.79 26.04 -13.73
N GLU A 422 -22.00 25.51 -13.78
CA GLU A 422 -22.25 24.10 -14.11
C GLU A 422 -21.80 23.74 -15.53
N ASP A 423 -21.82 24.68 -16.45
CA ASP A 423 -21.38 24.50 -17.84
C ASP A 423 -19.87 24.23 -17.98
N ASP A 424 -19.06 24.60 -16.97
CA ASP A 424 -17.64 24.31 -16.93
C ASP A 424 -17.33 22.86 -16.42
N LEU A 425 -18.33 22.14 -15.91
CA LEU A 425 -18.20 20.79 -15.39
C LEU A 425 -17.96 19.68 -16.45
N PRO A 426 -18.46 19.77 -17.72
CA PRO A 426 -18.23 18.72 -18.72
C PRO A 426 -16.77 18.50 -19.10
N ILE A 427 -15.90 19.43 -18.81
CA ILE A 427 -14.44 19.32 -19.03
C ILE A 427 -13.79 18.49 -17.92
N ILE A 428 -14.49 18.33 -16.78
CA ILE A 428 -14.05 17.57 -15.62
C ILE A 428 -14.75 16.22 -15.70
N ASN A 429 -14.01 15.20 -16.03
CA ASN A 429 -14.34 13.77 -15.97
C ASN A 429 -15.86 13.45 -15.80
N THR A 430 -16.49 12.84 -16.80
CA THR A 430 -17.90 12.40 -16.80
C THR A 430 -18.33 11.68 -15.51
N HIS A 431 -17.38 11.07 -14.80
CA HIS A 431 -17.61 10.36 -13.53
C HIS A 431 -18.05 11.27 -12.37
N CYS A 432 -17.83 12.60 -12.42
CA CYS A 432 -18.31 13.52 -11.37
C CYS A 432 -19.83 13.47 -11.24
N PHE A 433 -20.57 13.45 -12.36
CA PHE A 433 -22.03 13.39 -12.35
C PHE A 433 -22.55 12.04 -11.90
N GLU A 434 -21.90 10.95 -12.31
CA GLU A 434 -22.26 9.59 -11.92
C GLU A 434 -22.04 9.32 -10.43
N ASN A 435 -21.12 10.07 -9.81
CA ASN A 435 -20.81 10.01 -8.38
C ASN A 435 -21.65 10.99 -7.51
N THR A 436 -22.52 11.81 -8.08
CA THR A 436 -23.27 12.85 -7.37
C THR A 436 -23.99 12.33 -6.14
N ASP A 437 -24.72 11.23 -6.25
CA ASP A 437 -25.46 10.66 -5.10
C ASP A 437 -24.52 10.12 -4.01
N GLY A 438 -23.33 9.64 -4.39
CA GLY A 438 -22.27 9.28 -3.44
C GLY A 438 -21.75 10.50 -2.68
N LEU A 439 -21.45 11.58 -3.39
CA LEU A 439 -20.98 12.84 -2.79
C LEU A 439 -22.04 13.51 -1.90
N ILE A 440 -23.34 13.32 -2.23
CA ILE A 440 -24.44 13.74 -1.35
C ILE A 440 -24.43 12.91 -0.06
N ARG A 441 -24.31 11.59 -0.16
CA ARG A 441 -24.22 10.71 1.02
C ARG A 441 -23.01 11.02 1.90
N MET A 442 -21.92 11.52 1.31
CA MET A 442 -20.73 11.97 2.02
C MET A 442 -20.87 13.39 2.62
N GLY A 443 -21.96 14.08 2.35
CA GLY A 443 -22.21 15.45 2.84
C GLY A 443 -21.42 16.54 2.10
N PHE A 444 -20.82 16.24 0.95
CA PHE A 444 -20.10 17.23 0.13
C PHE A 444 -21.02 18.02 -0.79
N LEU A 445 -22.10 17.40 -1.21
CA LEU A 445 -23.16 18.00 -2.02
C LEU A 445 -24.50 17.91 -1.29
N GLU A 446 -25.42 18.79 -1.66
CA GLU A 446 -26.83 18.71 -1.23
C GLU A 446 -27.75 19.10 -2.37
N ARG A 447 -29.06 18.83 -2.22
CA ARG A 447 -30.07 19.31 -3.17
C ARG A 447 -30.79 20.51 -2.58
N ASP A 448 -30.90 21.56 -3.34
CA ASP A 448 -31.68 22.74 -2.98
C ASP A 448 -33.20 22.46 -3.02
N LYS A 449 -34.00 23.46 -2.71
CA LYS A 449 -35.49 23.39 -2.69
C LYS A 449 -36.10 23.03 -4.07
N ASN A 450 -35.35 23.23 -5.14
CA ASN A 450 -35.74 22.94 -6.52
C ASN A 450 -35.21 21.56 -7.00
N GLY A 451 -34.48 20.84 -6.14
CA GLY A 451 -33.85 19.57 -6.47
C GLY A 451 -32.50 19.71 -7.19
N GLN A 452 -32.00 20.94 -7.35
CA GLN A 452 -30.73 21.24 -7.98
C GLN A 452 -29.57 20.86 -7.07
N VAL A 453 -28.51 20.25 -7.61
CA VAL A 453 -27.32 19.86 -6.85
C VAL A 453 -26.46 21.09 -6.59
N ILE A 454 -26.14 21.34 -5.33
CA ILE A 454 -25.33 22.47 -4.90
C ILE A 454 -24.18 22.01 -4.00
N ASN A 455 -23.14 22.82 -3.92
CA ASN A 455 -22.03 22.60 -3.00
C ASN A 455 -22.47 22.76 -1.54
N ALA A 456 -22.22 21.76 -0.73
CA ALA A 456 -22.51 21.75 0.71
C ALA A 456 -21.26 21.98 1.58
N VAL A 457 -20.07 22.08 0.99
CA VAL A 457 -18.80 22.32 1.70
C VAL A 457 -18.59 23.84 1.88
N PRO A 458 -18.17 24.33 3.07
CA PRO A 458 -17.88 25.74 3.28
C PRO A 458 -16.85 26.28 2.29
N VAL A 459 -17.10 27.48 1.75
CA VAL A 459 -16.13 28.22 0.93
C VAL A 459 -15.86 29.56 1.60
N ILE A 460 -14.61 29.80 2.03
CA ILE A 460 -14.17 31.01 2.73
C ILE A 460 -12.98 31.65 2.01
N GLY A 461 -12.62 32.88 2.39
CA GLY A 461 -11.42 33.52 1.85
C GLY A 461 -10.10 32.87 2.34
N MET A 462 -9.02 33.05 1.57
CA MET A 462 -7.70 32.56 1.98
C MET A 462 -7.19 33.26 3.26
N ALA A 463 -7.54 34.52 3.47
CA ALA A 463 -7.24 35.24 4.72
C ALA A 463 -8.03 34.66 5.91
N ASP A 464 -9.32 34.34 5.69
CA ASP A 464 -10.20 33.75 6.71
C ASP A 464 -9.73 32.36 7.17
N ARG A 465 -9.13 31.60 6.27
CA ARG A 465 -8.45 30.34 6.61
C ARG A 465 -7.40 30.54 7.69
N TRP A 466 -6.57 31.58 7.57
CA TRP A 466 -5.52 31.84 8.55
C TRP A 466 -6.09 32.33 9.88
N GLU A 467 -7.19 33.06 9.85
CA GLU A 467 -7.92 33.47 11.06
C GLU A 467 -8.50 32.23 11.78
N LEU A 468 -9.15 31.34 11.04
CA LEU A 468 -9.64 30.05 11.56
C LEU A 468 -8.51 29.21 12.21
N TYR A 469 -7.35 29.18 11.59
CA TYR A 469 -6.20 28.42 12.12
C TYR A 469 -5.64 29.04 13.39
N LYS A 470 -5.50 30.35 13.45
CA LYS A 470 -5.07 31.04 14.68
C LYS A 470 -6.05 30.84 15.82
N LEU A 471 -7.34 30.84 15.50
CA LEU A 471 -8.37 30.56 16.49
C LEU A 471 -8.26 29.12 17.02
N SER A 472 -8.11 28.15 16.14
CA SER A 472 -7.89 26.75 16.52
C SER A 472 -6.62 26.60 17.38
N GLU A 473 -5.51 27.25 17.00
CA GLU A 473 -4.24 27.21 17.74
C GLU A 473 -4.37 27.80 19.17
N LYS A 474 -5.15 28.84 19.34
CA LYS A 474 -5.45 29.38 20.67
C LYS A 474 -6.07 28.33 21.57
N TYR A 475 -7.08 27.61 21.07
CA TYR A 475 -7.83 26.64 21.87
C TYR A 475 -7.13 25.29 22.00
N ASP A 476 -6.38 24.84 21.02
CA ASP A 476 -5.58 23.62 21.13
C ASP A 476 -4.46 23.77 22.19
N ASN A 477 -3.86 24.94 22.34
CA ASN A 477 -2.91 25.24 23.41
C ASN A 477 -3.58 25.20 24.79
N ILE A 478 -4.78 25.76 24.94
CA ILE A 478 -5.54 25.70 26.20
C ILE A 478 -5.86 24.25 26.58
N ILE A 479 -6.26 23.42 25.60
CA ILE A 479 -6.55 22.01 25.83
C ILE A 479 -5.28 21.25 26.20
N SER A 480 -4.19 21.42 25.43
CA SER A 480 -2.93 20.72 25.71
C SER A 480 -2.38 21.04 27.10
N ASP A 481 -2.40 22.31 27.51
CA ASP A 481 -1.96 22.73 28.85
C ASP A 481 -2.86 22.15 29.97
N SER A 482 -4.18 22.15 29.75
CA SER A 482 -5.16 21.68 30.74
C SER A 482 -5.14 20.16 30.94
N PHE A 483 -4.82 19.39 29.89
CA PHE A 483 -4.88 17.93 29.88
C PHE A 483 -3.51 17.27 29.64
N GLU A 484 -2.41 18.02 29.76
CA GLU A 484 -1.05 17.54 29.54
C GLU A 484 -0.75 16.23 30.27
N LYS A 485 -1.06 16.17 31.57
CA LYS A 485 -0.79 14.99 32.42
C LYS A 485 -1.51 13.74 31.94
N GLU A 486 -2.75 13.89 31.50
CA GLU A 486 -3.57 12.80 30.98
C GLU A 486 -3.05 12.30 29.65
N PHE A 487 -2.74 13.19 28.72
CA PHE A 487 -2.23 12.84 27.39
C PHE A 487 -0.80 12.27 27.45
N MET A 488 0.04 12.77 28.35
CA MET A 488 1.40 12.25 28.60
C MET A 488 1.41 10.76 28.99
N ARG A 489 0.33 10.23 29.56
CA ARG A 489 0.24 8.79 29.89
C ARG A 489 0.41 7.89 28.66
N LEU A 490 -0.03 8.34 27.49
CA LEU A 490 0.12 7.63 26.22
C LEU A 490 1.57 7.57 25.74
N MET A 491 2.41 8.51 26.16
CA MET A 491 3.81 8.63 25.74
C MET A 491 4.78 7.80 26.60
N ASN A 492 4.28 7.14 27.65
CA ASN A 492 5.16 6.41 28.59
C ASN A 492 5.66 5.07 28.04
N ASP A 493 4.95 4.46 27.09
CA ASP A 493 5.33 3.16 26.51
C ASP A 493 5.21 3.20 24.97
N PRO A 494 6.13 3.89 24.28
CA PRO A 494 6.15 3.94 22.83
C PRO A 494 6.47 2.57 22.22
N VAL A 495 6.07 2.35 20.98
CA VAL A 495 6.31 1.11 20.24
C VAL A 495 7.78 0.73 20.27
N LYS A 496 8.08 -0.51 20.64
CA LYS A 496 9.44 -1.07 20.63
C LYS A 496 9.80 -1.47 19.20
N LEU A 497 10.91 -0.92 18.73
CA LEU A 497 11.41 -1.22 17.39
C LEU A 497 12.33 -2.44 17.42
N PRO A 498 12.31 -3.27 16.34
CA PRO A 498 13.39 -4.21 16.06
C PRO A 498 14.76 -3.51 15.99
N GLU A 499 15.82 -4.17 16.46
CA GLU A 499 17.17 -3.58 16.54
C GLU A 499 17.69 -3.02 15.21
N HIS A 500 17.32 -3.64 14.08
CA HIS A 500 17.75 -3.21 12.74
C HIS A 500 17.06 -1.92 12.25
N LEU A 501 16.00 -1.45 12.92
CA LEU A 501 15.27 -0.22 12.57
C LEU A 501 15.81 1.03 13.27
N GLY A 502 17.07 1.04 13.66
CA GLY A 502 17.69 2.19 14.34
C GLY A 502 17.71 3.51 13.51
N SER A 503 17.43 3.45 12.21
CA SER A 503 17.28 4.63 11.34
C SER A 503 15.88 5.24 11.31
N VAL A 504 14.89 4.59 11.93
CA VAL A 504 13.52 5.12 12.02
C VAL A 504 13.54 6.31 12.99
N PRO A 505 13.04 7.48 12.60
CA PRO A 505 12.98 8.65 13.48
C PRO A 505 12.17 8.37 14.74
N GLU A 506 12.67 8.84 15.88
CA GLU A 506 12.04 8.55 17.17
C GLU A 506 10.58 9.02 17.25
N TRP A 507 10.25 10.15 16.65
CA TRP A 507 8.88 10.67 16.62
C TRP A 507 7.86 9.67 16.02
N GLN A 508 8.26 8.81 15.11
CA GLN A 508 7.38 7.79 14.54
C GLN A 508 6.93 6.76 15.57
N ARG A 509 7.74 6.49 16.60
CA ARG A 509 7.37 5.58 17.69
C ARG A 509 6.19 6.09 18.51
N TYR A 510 6.03 7.41 18.55
CA TYR A 510 4.95 8.08 19.29
C TYR A 510 3.73 8.42 18.42
N MET A 511 3.85 8.33 17.11
CA MET A 511 2.80 8.80 16.19
C MET A 511 1.47 8.08 16.39
N TRP A 512 1.52 6.80 16.69
CA TRP A 512 0.33 5.97 16.92
C TRP A 512 -0.09 5.86 18.38
N CYS A 513 0.71 6.39 19.31
CA CYS A 513 0.34 6.35 20.73
C CYS A 513 -0.92 7.14 21.07
N CYS A 514 -1.33 8.06 20.21
CA CYS A 514 -2.48 8.93 20.40
C CYS A 514 -3.36 9.06 19.15
N SER A 515 -3.26 8.12 18.22
CA SER A 515 -3.90 8.24 16.90
C SER A 515 -5.43 8.22 16.95
N SER A 516 -6.02 7.51 17.91
CA SER A 516 -7.48 7.38 18.06
C SER A 516 -8.06 8.30 19.13
N LEU A 517 -7.24 8.82 20.05
CA LEU A 517 -7.71 9.65 21.16
C LEU A 517 -8.53 10.87 20.71
N PRO A 518 -8.13 11.67 19.69
CA PRO A 518 -8.92 12.81 19.26
C PRO A 518 -10.34 12.42 18.85
N MET A 519 -10.48 11.37 18.04
CA MET A 519 -11.81 10.91 17.61
C MET A 519 -12.62 10.29 18.74
N MET A 520 -11.98 9.59 19.68
CA MET A 520 -12.67 9.08 20.88
C MET A 520 -13.25 10.22 21.71
N ILE A 521 -12.52 11.32 21.90
CA ILE A 521 -13.00 12.52 22.60
C ILE A 521 -14.19 13.14 21.85
N ILE A 522 -14.07 13.34 20.54
CA ILE A 522 -15.13 13.95 19.71
C ILE A 522 -16.40 13.08 19.70
N LEU A 523 -16.24 11.77 19.50
CA LEU A 523 -17.40 10.85 19.49
C LEU A 523 -18.03 10.69 20.86
N ASN A 524 -17.27 10.77 21.95
CA ASN A 524 -17.83 10.81 23.29
C ASN A 524 -18.64 12.09 23.52
N ALA A 525 -18.18 13.24 23.03
CA ALA A 525 -18.93 14.49 23.06
C ALA A 525 -20.23 14.37 22.23
N HIS A 526 -20.15 13.79 21.03
CA HIS A 526 -21.32 13.52 20.20
C HIS A 526 -22.33 12.60 20.89
N ASN A 527 -21.89 11.45 21.38
CA ASN A 527 -22.75 10.46 22.04
C ASN A 527 -23.39 10.99 23.34
N SER A 528 -22.76 11.95 23.99
CA SER A 528 -23.31 12.63 25.19
C SER A 528 -24.24 13.80 24.87
N GLY A 529 -24.41 14.11 23.59
CA GLY A 529 -25.27 15.22 23.12
C GLY A 529 -24.61 16.60 23.10
N LEU A 530 -23.32 16.70 23.41
CA LEU A 530 -22.59 17.97 23.41
C LEU A 530 -22.23 18.46 21.99
N PHE A 531 -22.06 17.55 21.03
CA PHE A 531 -21.71 17.84 19.65
C PHE A 531 -22.69 17.16 18.69
N PHE A 532 -23.48 17.94 17.94
CA PHE A 532 -24.54 17.45 17.05
C PHE A 532 -25.42 16.37 17.68
N GLY A 533 -25.81 16.58 18.95
CA GLY A 533 -26.54 15.60 19.74
C GLY A 533 -27.83 15.13 19.08
N GLY A 534 -28.04 13.81 19.08
CA GLY A 534 -29.20 13.18 18.46
C GLY A 534 -29.16 13.04 16.95
N ARG A 535 -28.11 13.52 16.28
CA ARG A 535 -27.89 13.29 14.83
C ARG A 535 -27.28 11.92 14.60
N ASP A 536 -27.83 11.17 13.66
CA ASP A 536 -27.19 9.99 13.12
C ASP A 536 -26.15 10.41 12.06
N LEU A 537 -24.87 10.33 12.40
CA LEU A 537 -23.78 10.73 11.51
C LEU A 537 -23.62 9.84 10.27
N GLU A 538 -24.15 8.60 10.30
CA GLU A 538 -24.11 7.73 9.11
C GLU A 538 -25.08 8.18 8.02
N SER A 539 -26.27 8.65 8.42
CA SER A 539 -27.29 9.13 7.48
C SER A 539 -27.19 10.63 7.20
N SER A 540 -26.58 11.39 8.10
CA SER A 540 -26.42 12.85 7.99
C SER A 540 -25.00 13.28 8.41
N PRO A 541 -23.98 12.99 7.57
CA PRO A 541 -22.60 13.27 7.90
C PRO A 541 -22.28 14.76 7.97
N VAL A 542 -21.28 15.10 8.80
CA VAL A 542 -20.78 16.46 8.99
C VAL A 542 -19.26 16.45 8.73
N PRO A 543 -18.83 16.36 7.46
CA PRO A 543 -17.42 16.22 7.13
C PRO A 543 -16.59 17.41 7.60
N ALA A 544 -15.41 17.12 8.15
CA ALA A 544 -14.43 18.11 8.56
C ALA A 544 -13.65 18.63 7.34
N LYS A 545 -14.32 19.44 6.50
CA LYS A 545 -13.80 19.92 5.22
C LYS A 545 -14.27 21.33 4.92
N PHE A 546 -13.36 22.15 4.36
CA PHE A 546 -13.70 23.45 3.75
C PHE A 546 -12.78 23.76 2.57
N ILE A 547 -13.16 24.76 1.78
CA ILE A 547 -12.39 25.30 0.66
C ILE A 547 -12.02 26.74 0.97
N ALA A 548 -10.74 27.08 0.89
CA ALA A 548 -10.26 28.46 0.97
C ALA A 548 -9.89 28.99 -0.43
N VAL A 549 -10.25 30.23 -0.72
CA VAL A 549 -10.12 30.81 -2.07
C VAL A 549 -9.44 32.17 -2.03
N GLU A 550 -8.48 32.39 -2.94
CA GLU A 550 -7.93 33.68 -3.31
C GLU A 550 -8.50 34.11 -4.67
N ILE A 551 -9.16 35.28 -4.74
CA ILE A 551 -9.77 35.81 -5.95
C ILE A 551 -8.81 36.73 -6.69
#